data_7cb54e28fc39e0025cb675b6fc2a36ed
#
_entry.id   7cb54e28fc39e0025cb675b6fc2a36ed
#
_cell.length_a   1.000
_cell.length_b   1.000
_cell.length_c   1.000
_cell.angle_alpha   90.00
_cell.angle_beta   90.00
_cell.angle_gamma   90.00
#
_symmetry.space_group_name_H-M   'P 1'
#
loop_
_entity.id
_entity.type
_entity.pdbx_description
1 polymer ?
#
loop_
_entity_poly.entity_id
_entity_poly.type
_entity_poly.pdbx_seq_one_letter_code
_entity_poly.pdbx_strand_id
1 'polypeptide(L)'
;YKITKPLGSSRFESAGEGESVEELIKKFTEHFDVEFEIEYDNKKDEYIFVFAPYLSKKADYHIDDEINANNMKIEEDSGDMYTYAVGYGDYDDDEGIENPGFIVKFEHPNMKDVGRYDAPPIKDGRIKDPELMQDKLRTLIESSVKTSISLDFIVLNDRYPNAIAKVSQTVHIRHAILGLNVFVRIVEVTCVRDKDNVIVSQDVVLGDFKRSDRYRKRVSEAASAVGGLGGKSNFVKNYK
;
A
#
# COMPACT_ATOMS: atom_id res chain seq x y z
N TYR A 1 14.13 18.80 -0.99
CA TYR A 1 13.16 17.89 -0.43
C TYR A 1 12.19 18.61 0.50
N LYS A 2 11.02 18.04 0.70
CA LYS A 2 9.97 18.56 1.58
C LYS A 2 9.40 17.42 2.41
N ILE A 3 9.37 17.60 3.72
CA ILE A 3 8.71 16.69 4.66
C ILE A 3 7.46 17.38 5.18
N THR A 4 6.30 16.80 4.96
CA THR A 4 5.01 17.45 5.26
C THR A 4 4.60 17.33 6.73
N LYS A 5 5.11 16.31 7.43
CA LYS A 5 4.91 16.12 8.88
C LYS A 5 6.22 15.67 9.50
N PRO A 6 6.48 16.02 10.78
CA PRO A 6 7.65 15.51 11.47
C PRO A 6 7.69 13.98 11.42
N LEU A 7 8.80 13.45 10.98
CA LEU A 7 9.11 12.02 11.06
C LEU A 7 9.85 11.78 12.38
N GLY A 8 9.66 10.62 12.98
CA GLY A 8 10.44 10.22 14.13
C GLY A 8 11.94 10.19 13.79
N SER A 9 12.80 10.33 14.79
CA SER A 9 14.23 10.12 14.60
C SER A 9 14.56 8.65 14.77
N SER A 10 15.24 8.06 13.79
CA SER A 10 15.73 6.70 13.85
C SER A 10 17.12 6.61 13.25
N ARG A 11 17.90 5.63 13.69
CA ARG A 11 19.25 5.43 13.19
C ARG A 11 19.18 4.59 11.90
N PHE A 12 19.76 5.09 10.85
CA PHE A 12 19.99 4.34 9.62
C PHE A 12 21.28 3.51 9.81
N GLU A 13 21.18 2.21 9.68
CA GLU A 13 22.34 1.34 9.58
C GLU A 13 22.66 1.13 8.10
N SER A 14 23.94 1.25 7.74
CA SER A 14 24.47 0.96 6.40
C SER A 14 23.79 1.72 5.26
N ALA A 15 23.64 3.04 5.39
CA ALA A 15 23.15 3.88 4.30
C ALA A 15 24.29 4.62 3.60
N GLY A 16 24.34 4.56 2.27
CA GLY A 16 25.32 5.25 1.43
C GLY A 16 26.60 4.45 1.17
N GLU A 17 26.58 3.15 1.38
CA GLU A 17 27.72 2.24 1.15
C GLU A 17 27.71 1.60 -0.26
N GLY A 18 27.37 2.40 -1.29
CA GLY A 18 27.34 1.96 -2.68
C GLY A 18 25.96 1.68 -3.25
N GLU A 19 24.91 1.99 -2.49
CA GLU A 19 23.53 1.90 -2.97
C GLU A 19 23.21 2.96 -4.00
N SER A 20 22.32 2.62 -4.92
CA SER A 20 21.70 3.60 -5.82
C SER A 20 20.77 4.55 -5.06
N VAL A 21 20.49 5.71 -5.66
CA VAL A 21 19.51 6.67 -5.10
C VAL A 21 18.12 6.02 -4.91
N GLU A 22 17.74 5.14 -5.81
CA GLU A 22 16.47 4.40 -5.72
C GLU A 22 16.44 3.51 -4.47
N GLU A 23 17.51 2.77 -4.22
CA GLU A 23 17.63 1.91 -3.03
C GLU A 23 17.62 2.73 -1.73
N LEU A 24 18.28 3.88 -1.71
CA LEU A 24 18.26 4.78 -0.55
C LEU A 24 16.86 5.34 -0.29
N ILE A 25 16.15 5.79 -1.33
CA ILE A 25 14.77 6.26 -1.21
C ILE A 25 13.89 5.12 -0.69
N LYS A 26 14.04 3.92 -1.21
CA LYS A 26 13.30 2.74 -0.78
C LYS A 26 13.57 2.41 0.69
N LYS A 27 14.83 2.30 1.10
CA LYS A 27 15.19 2.11 2.52
C LYS A 27 14.58 3.19 3.41
N PHE A 28 14.68 4.46 3.00
CA PHE A 28 14.11 5.58 3.75
C PHE A 28 12.60 5.44 3.91
N THR A 29 11.91 5.15 2.83
CA THR A 29 10.44 5.05 2.83
C THR A 29 9.93 3.84 3.60
N GLU A 30 10.65 2.72 3.58
CA GLU A 30 10.35 1.53 4.38
C GLU A 30 10.64 1.76 5.87
N HIS A 31 11.78 2.38 6.19
CA HIS A 31 12.20 2.59 7.55
C HIS A 31 11.30 3.56 8.32
N PHE A 32 10.85 4.62 7.67
CA PHE A 32 9.96 5.63 8.27
C PHE A 32 8.47 5.42 7.98
N ASP A 33 8.12 4.34 7.28
CA ASP A 33 6.73 4.04 6.83
C ASP A 33 6.08 5.26 6.15
N VAL A 34 6.83 5.85 5.21
CA VAL A 34 6.39 7.03 4.47
C VAL A 34 6.24 6.77 2.99
N GLU A 35 5.36 7.51 2.39
CA GLU A 35 5.20 7.60 0.94
C GLU A 35 6.00 8.78 0.39
N PHE A 36 6.35 8.73 -0.90
CA PHE A 36 6.96 9.85 -1.58
C PHE A 36 6.33 10.09 -2.95
N GLU A 37 6.39 11.34 -3.38
CA GLU A 37 6.12 11.75 -4.74
C GLU A 37 7.19 12.74 -5.21
N ILE A 38 7.32 12.88 -6.52
CA ILE A 38 8.19 13.88 -7.13
C ILE A 38 7.31 14.96 -7.73
N GLU A 39 7.41 16.16 -7.23
CA GLU A 39 6.78 17.35 -7.77
C GLU A 39 7.79 18.14 -8.61
N TYR A 40 7.33 18.83 -9.65
CA TYR A 40 8.14 19.74 -10.42
C TYR A 40 7.70 21.19 -10.19
N ASP A 41 8.58 22.03 -9.69
CA ASP A 41 8.34 23.45 -9.51
C ASP A 41 8.74 24.22 -10.77
N ASN A 42 7.76 24.56 -11.60
CA ASN A 42 7.97 25.32 -12.84
C ASN A 42 8.59 26.70 -12.64
N LYS A 43 8.50 27.28 -11.43
CA LYS A 43 9.03 28.62 -11.17
C LYS A 43 10.53 28.59 -10.88
N LYS A 44 10.99 27.49 -10.29
CA LYS A 44 12.39 27.31 -9.90
C LYS A 44 13.14 26.37 -10.83
N ASP A 45 12.43 25.68 -11.74
CA ASP A 45 12.99 24.63 -12.61
C ASP A 45 13.65 23.51 -11.82
N GLU A 46 12.97 23.08 -10.74
CA GLU A 46 13.49 22.09 -9.78
C GLU A 46 12.53 20.94 -9.55
N TYR A 47 13.07 19.74 -9.33
CA TYR A 47 12.32 18.60 -8.83
C TYR A 47 12.36 18.58 -7.31
N ILE A 48 11.18 18.45 -6.69
CA ILE A 48 11.00 18.39 -5.24
C ILE A 48 10.55 17.00 -4.83
N PHE A 49 11.33 16.33 -3.99
CA PHE A 49 10.91 15.08 -3.36
C PHE A 49 10.05 15.41 -2.13
N VAL A 50 8.78 15.02 -2.16
CA VAL A 50 7.84 15.23 -1.07
C VAL A 50 7.64 13.90 -0.34
N PHE A 51 7.89 13.90 0.96
CA PHE A 51 7.70 12.73 1.83
C PHE A 51 6.57 13.00 2.82
N ALA A 52 5.69 12.04 3.01
CA ALA A 52 4.61 12.10 3.99
C ALA A 52 4.25 10.69 4.48
N PRO A 53 3.78 10.55 5.73
CA PRO A 53 3.24 9.27 6.22
C PRO A 53 2.09 8.76 5.34
N TYR A 54 1.32 9.67 4.78
CA TYR A 54 0.22 9.39 3.88
C TYR A 54 0.05 10.54 2.89
N LEU A 55 0.21 10.26 1.60
CA LEU A 55 -0.03 11.21 0.53
C LEU A 55 -1.48 11.09 0.07
N SER A 56 -2.24 12.18 0.19
CA SER A 56 -3.61 12.26 -0.29
C SER A 56 -3.91 13.66 -0.83
N LYS A 57 -4.32 13.73 -2.09
CA LYS A 57 -4.80 14.95 -2.74
C LYS A 57 -6.23 14.71 -3.18
N LYS A 58 -7.15 15.60 -2.81
CA LYS A 58 -8.53 15.49 -3.27
C LYS A 58 -8.58 15.69 -4.78
N ALA A 59 -9.22 14.75 -5.48
CA ALA A 59 -9.52 14.90 -6.89
C ALA A 59 -10.63 15.96 -7.08
N ASP A 60 -10.58 16.70 -8.15
CA ASP A 60 -11.58 17.68 -8.58
C ASP A 60 -12.64 17.08 -9.52
N TYR A 61 -12.63 15.78 -9.68
CA TYR A 61 -13.60 14.97 -10.44
C TYR A 61 -14.11 13.81 -9.57
N HIS A 62 -15.13 13.13 -10.04
CA HIS A 62 -15.66 11.90 -9.45
C HIS A 62 -15.67 10.78 -10.50
N ILE A 63 -15.73 9.55 -10.02
CA ILE A 63 -15.85 8.34 -10.83
C ILE A 63 -17.29 7.83 -10.72
N ASP A 64 -17.93 7.64 -11.86
CA ASP A 64 -19.33 7.25 -11.97
C ASP A 64 -19.45 6.18 -13.06
N ASP A 65 -20.12 5.07 -12.74
CA ASP A 65 -20.32 3.93 -13.65
C ASP A 65 -21.14 4.26 -14.89
N GLU A 66 -21.96 5.30 -14.82
CA GLU A 66 -22.78 5.74 -15.97
C GLU A 66 -22.05 6.75 -16.88
N ILE A 67 -20.94 7.35 -16.40
CA ILE A 67 -20.30 8.48 -17.08
C ILE A 67 -18.89 8.15 -17.57
N ASN A 68 -18.02 7.70 -16.69
CA ASN A 68 -16.58 7.65 -16.94
C ASN A 68 -15.87 6.42 -16.37
N ALA A 69 -16.61 5.38 -16.00
CA ALA A 69 -16.03 4.13 -15.53
C ALA A 69 -16.68 2.93 -16.20
N ASN A 70 -15.84 2.00 -16.65
CA ASN A 70 -16.26 0.70 -17.15
C ASN A 70 -15.57 -0.42 -16.36
N ASN A 71 -16.09 -1.64 -16.50
CA ASN A 71 -15.47 -2.86 -15.96
C ASN A 71 -15.11 -2.76 -14.47
N MET A 72 -15.92 -2.04 -13.69
CA MET A 72 -15.69 -1.90 -12.27
C MET A 72 -15.81 -3.25 -11.57
N LYS A 73 -14.75 -3.64 -10.84
CA LYS A 73 -14.70 -4.86 -10.05
C LYS A 73 -14.30 -4.52 -8.62
N ILE A 74 -14.95 -5.17 -7.67
CA ILE A 74 -14.55 -5.14 -6.27
C ILE A 74 -13.85 -6.47 -6.00
N GLU A 75 -12.63 -6.40 -5.52
CA GLU A 75 -11.85 -7.55 -5.10
C GLU A 75 -11.60 -7.43 -3.61
N GLU A 76 -11.99 -8.44 -2.85
CA GLU A 76 -11.68 -8.59 -1.45
C GLU A 76 -10.67 -9.72 -1.29
N ASP A 77 -9.47 -9.37 -0.86
CA ASP A 77 -8.46 -10.35 -0.52
C ASP A 77 -8.51 -10.62 0.99
N SER A 78 -9.06 -11.76 1.33
CA SER A 78 -9.15 -12.28 2.69
C SER A 78 -8.13 -13.40 2.97
N GLY A 79 -7.18 -13.63 2.06
CA GLY A 79 -6.18 -14.69 2.20
C GLY A 79 -5.33 -14.54 3.46
N ASP A 80 -5.09 -13.30 3.87
CA ASP A 80 -4.35 -12.94 5.09
C ASP A 80 -5.27 -12.28 6.14
N MET A 81 -6.57 -12.58 6.13
CA MET A 81 -7.50 -12.03 7.11
C MET A 81 -7.18 -12.56 8.51
N TYR A 82 -7.02 -11.64 9.46
CA TYR A 82 -6.86 -11.98 10.86
C TYR A 82 -8.02 -11.44 11.69
N THR A 83 -8.41 -12.18 12.73
CA THR A 83 -9.44 -11.76 13.68
C THR A 83 -8.95 -11.79 15.13
N TYR A 84 -7.74 -12.32 15.35
CA TYR A 84 -7.11 -12.41 16.66
C TYR A 84 -5.62 -12.11 16.57
N ALA A 85 -5.10 -11.33 17.50
CA ALA A 85 -3.68 -11.04 17.57
C ALA A 85 -3.19 -10.97 19.03
N VAL A 86 -1.91 -11.29 19.23
CA VAL A 86 -1.22 -11.23 20.53
C VAL A 86 0.03 -10.38 20.40
N GLY A 87 0.26 -9.50 21.37
CA GLY A 87 1.45 -8.68 21.47
C GLY A 87 2.17 -8.91 22.78
N TYR A 88 3.49 -8.98 22.71
CA TYR A 88 4.41 -9.11 23.85
C TYR A 88 5.26 -7.84 23.91
N GLY A 89 5.27 -7.16 25.05
CA GLY A 89 6.03 -5.93 25.25
C GLY A 89 6.77 -5.88 26.56
N ASP A 90 7.60 -4.83 26.72
CA ASP A 90 8.38 -4.53 27.92
C ASP A 90 9.26 -5.72 28.38
N TYR A 91 10.17 -6.14 27.50
CA TYR A 91 11.20 -7.13 27.82
C TYR A 91 12.52 -6.72 27.19
N ASP A 92 13.63 -7.17 27.78
CA ASP A 92 14.96 -6.95 27.24
C ASP A 92 15.34 -8.09 26.28
N ASP A 93 16.03 -7.76 25.20
CA ASP A 93 16.43 -8.72 24.16
C ASP A 93 17.32 -9.86 24.72
N ASP A 94 18.08 -9.59 25.79
CA ASP A 94 18.95 -10.55 26.44
C ASP A 94 18.19 -11.57 27.30
N GLU A 95 17.01 -11.23 27.82
CA GLU A 95 16.16 -12.11 28.63
C GLU A 95 15.15 -12.91 27.80
N GLY A 96 14.96 -12.51 26.53
CA GLY A 96 14.01 -13.12 25.61
C GLY A 96 12.54 -12.94 26.00
N ILE A 97 11.66 -13.58 25.23
CA ILE A 97 10.20 -13.49 25.37
C ILE A 97 9.65 -14.28 26.58
N GLU A 98 10.49 -15.00 27.31
CA GLU A 98 10.02 -15.89 28.38
C GLU A 98 9.34 -15.14 29.53
N ASN A 99 9.73 -13.85 29.77
CA ASN A 99 9.14 -13.01 30.80
C ASN A 99 8.80 -11.61 30.29
N PRO A 100 7.79 -11.43 29.41
CA PRO A 100 7.38 -10.13 28.97
C PRO A 100 6.73 -9.35 30.13
N GLY A 101 6.99 -8.04 30.23
CA GLY A 101 6.35 -7.18 31.23
C GLY A 101 4.82 -7.12 31.08
N PHE A 102 4.35 -7.29 29.85
CA PHE A 102 2.91 -7.47 29.58
C PHE A 102 2.64 -8.29 28.31
N ILE A 103 1.42 -8.86 28.27
CA ILE A 103 0.85 -9.53 27.10
C ILE A 103 -0.50 -8.90 26.82
N VAL A 104 -0.67 -8.36 25.60
CA VAL A 104 -1.95 -7.80 25.14
C VAL A 104 -2.55 -8.73 24.08
N LYS A 105 -3.87 -8.89 24.13
CA LYS A 105 -4.64 -9.66 23.15
C LYS A 105 -5.69 -8.74 22.55
N PHE A 106 -5.88 -8.85 21.25
CA PHE A 106 -6.93 -8.13 20.54
C PHE A 106 -7.80 -9.10 19.77
N GLU A 107 -9.11 -8.98 19.95
CA GLU A 107 -10.13 -9.76 19.27
C GLU A 107 -10.99 -8.81 18.42
N HIS A 108 -11.09 -9.09 17.12
CA HIS A 108 -11.95 -8.31 16.26
C HIS A 108 -13.43 -8.56 16.61
N PRO A 109 -14.30 -7.53 16.64
CA PRO A 109 -15.72 -7.71 16.98
C PRO A 109 -16.43 -8.78 16.16
N ASN A 110 -16.09 -8.91 14.88
CA ASN A 110 -16.69 -9.88 13.97
C ASN A 110 -16.11 -11.32 14.10
N MET A 111 -15.16 -11.56 15.01
CA MET A 111 -14.56 -12.89 15.19
C MET A 111 -15.61 -13.97 15.48
N LYS A 112 -16.72 -13.62 16.13
CA LYS A 112 -17.82 -14.56 16.44
C LYS A 112 -18.55 -15.03 15.19
N ASP A 113 -18.61 -14.19 14.16
CA ASP A 113 -19.38 -14.47 12.94
C ASP A 113 -18.52 -15.15 11.87
N VAL A 114 -17.25 -14.72 11.75
CA VAL A 114 -16.34 -15.19 10.69
C VAL A 114 -15.35 -16.26 11.16
N GLY A 115 -15.21 -16.47 12.47
CA GLY A 115 -14.24 -17.41 13.06
C GLY A 115 -12.96 -16.74 13.53
N ARG A 116 -12.11 -17.54 14.19
CA ARG A 116 -10.83 -17.09 14.71
C ARG A 116 -9.70 -17.40 13.72
N TYR A 117 -9.02 -16.36 13.31
CA TYR A 117 -7.83 -16.40 12.45
C TYR A 117 -6.70 -15.65 13.19
N ASP A 118 -5.67 -16.37 13.57
CA ASP A 118 -4.57 -15.85 14.38
C ASP A 118 -3.54 -15.12 13.51
N ALA A 119 -3.26 -13.86 13.83
CA ALA A 119 -2.16 -13.12 13.24
C ALA A 119 -0.81 -13.57 13.81
N PRO A 120 0.29 -13.37 13.08
CA PRO A 120 1.63 -13.49 13.66
C PRO A 120 1.76 -12.58 14.88
N PRO A 121 2.30 -13.07 16.01
CA PRO A 121 2.41 -12.28 17.22
C PRO A 121 3.38 -11.10 17.03
N ILE A 122 3.01 -9.95 17.57
CA ILE A 122 3.92 -8.79 17.67
C ILE A 122 4.81 -8.98 18.90
N LYS A 123 6.10 -8.97 18.67
CA LYS A 123 7.13 -9.14 19.70
C LYS A 123 8.05 -7.92 19.66
N ASP A 124 7.86 -6.97 20.56
CA ASP A 124 8.67 -5.74 20.61
C ASP A 124 8.88 -5.29 22.08
N GLY A 125 10.01 -5.66 22.67
CA GLY A 125 10.37 -5.32 24.04
C GLY A 125 10.51 -3.82 24.31
N ARG A 126 10.68 -3.00 23.26
CA ARG A 126 10.79 -1.55 23.37
C ARG A 126 9.45 -0.87 23.63
N ILE A 127 8.35 -1.55 23.35
CA ILE A 127 7.01 -1.06 23.66
C ILE A 127 6.75 -1.32 25.13
N LYS A 128 6.68 -0.22 25.90
CA LYS A 128 6.44 -0.25 27.36
C LYS A 128 5.01 0.11 27.73
N ASP A 129 4.21 0.53 26.74
CA ASP A 129 2.83 0.93 26.90
C ASP A 129 1.88 -0.11 26.29
N PRO A 130 1.04 -0.78 27.13
CA PRO A 130 0.04 -1.73 26.65
C PRO A 130 -0.99 -1.14 25.69
N GLU A 131 -1.36 0.15 25.84
CA GLU A 131 -2.32 0.80 24.95
C GLU A 131 -1.74 0.96 23.55
N LEU A 132 -0.47 1.34 23.44
CA LEU A 132 0.24 1.41 22.16
C LEU A 132 0.33 0.05 21.49
N MET A 133 0.56 -1.03 22.25
CA MET A 133 0.54 -2.38 21.73
C MET A 133 -0.85 -2.76 21.22
N GLN A 134 -1.89 -2.41 21.96
CA GLN A 134 -3.28 -2.68 21.56
C GLN A 134 -3.65 -1.98 20.25
N ASP A 135 -3.23 -0.73 20.07
CA ASP A 135 -3.45 0.01 18.83
C ASP A 135 -2.70 -0.60 17.64
N LYS A 136 -1.48 -1.09 17.87
CA LYS A 136 -0.73 -1.83 16.84
C LYS A 136 -1.43 -3.13 16.44
N LEU A 137 -1.94 -3.91 17.42
CA LEU A 137 -2.68 -5.15 17.15
C LEU A 137 -3.98 -4.86 16.39
N ARG A 138 -4.72 -3.81 16.80
CA ARG A 138 -5.91 -3.35 16.09
C ARG A 138 -5.58 -3.01 14.64
N THR A 139 -4.55 -2.20 14.42
CA THR A 139 -4.10 -1.79 13.09
C THR A 139 -3.69 -2.99 12.24
N LEU A 140 -2.99 -3.98 12.83
CA LEU A 140 -2.62 -5.23 12.14
C LEU A 140 -3.85 -5.98 11.63
N ILE A 141 -4.86 -6.15 12.49
CA ILE A 141 -6.09 -6.87 12.15
C ILE A 141 -6.94 -6.07 11.15
N GLU A 142 -7.21 -4.80 11.40
CA GLU A 142 -8.02 -3.95 10.51
C GLU A 142 -7.39 -3.80 9.12
N SER A 143 -6.07 -3.87 9.02
CA SER A 143 -5.36 -3.82 7.74
C SER A 143 -5.18 -5.17 7.07
N SER A 144 -5.63 -6.27 7.66
CA SER A 144 -5.49 -7.62 7.11
C SER A 144 -6.53 -7.93 6.02
N VAL A 145 -7.71 -7.34 6.09
CA VAL A 145 -8.70 -7.42 5.01
C VAL A 145 -8.43 -6.30 4.02
N LYS A 146 -8.17 -6.68 2.78
CA LYS A 146 -7.86 -5.72 1.71
C LYS A 146 -9.02 -5.69 0.74
N THR A 147 -9.64 -4.54 0.61
CA THR A 147 -10.64 -4.29 -0.42
C THR A 147 -10.02 -3.40 -1.49
N SER A 148 -10.01 -3.85 -2.72
CA SER A 148 -9.60 -3.06 -3.87
C SER A 148 -10.73 -2.94 -4.87
N ILE A 149 -10.79 -1.80 -5.53
CA ILE A 149 -11.71 -1.54 -6.63
C ILE A 149 -10.87 -1.29 -7.86
N SER A 150 -10.98 -2.14 -8.86
CA SER A 150 -10.36 -1.93 -10.16
C SER A 150 -11.40 -1.49 -11.19
N LEU A 151 -11.03 -0.58 -12.07
CA LEU A 151 -11.89 -0.07 -13.12
C LEU A 151 -11.10 0.52 -14.29
N ASP A 152 -11.75 0.53 -15.46
CA ASP A 152 -11.27 1.27 -16.62
C ASP A 152 -11.86 2.70 -16.56
N PHE A 153 -10.98 3.66 -16.36
CA PHE A 153 -11.38 5.07 -16.33
C PHE A 153 -11.33 5.68 -17.73
N ILE A 154 -12.47 6.17 -18.20
CA ILE A 154 -12.60 6.80 -19.50
C ILE A 154 -12.22 8.28 -19.37
N VAL A 155 -11.16 8.68 -20.06
CA VAL A 155 -10.72 10.08 -20.11
C VAL A 155 -11.56 10.86 -21.11
N LEU A 156 -12.38 11.77 -20.61
CA LEU A 156 -13.26 12.62 -21.43
C LEU A 156 -12.55 13.93 -21.79
N ASN A 157 -11.51 13.85 -22.62
CA ASN A 157 -10.62 14.98 -22.95
C ASN A 157 -11.37 16.23 -23.46
N ASP A 158 -12.44 16.05 -24.22
CA ASP A 158 -13.19 17.17 -24.82
C ASP A 158 -14.03 17.93 -23.79
N ARG A 159 -14.49 17.26 -22.74
CA ARG A 159 -15.38 17.85 -21.72
C ARG A 159 -14.66 18.18 -20.43
N TYR A 160 -13.73 17.31 -20.03
CA TYR A 160 -13.02 17.38 -18.74
C TYR A 160 -11.53 17.07 -18.91
N PRO A 161 -10.77 17.96 -19.57
CA PRO A 161 -9.35 17.70 -19.90
C PRO A 161 -8.44 17.52 -18.67
N ASN A 162 -8.90 17.97 -17.51
CA ASN A 162 -8.16 17.84 -16.26
C ASN A 162 -8.57 16.60 -15.43
N ALA A 163 -9.59 15.86 -15.84
CA ALA A 163 -10.04 14.64 -15.16
C ALA A 163 -9.15 13.47 -15.55
N ILE A 164 -7.90 13.51 -15.10
CA ILE A 164 -6.90 12.47 -15.29
C ILE A 164 -6.60 11.89 -13.93
N ALA A 165 -6.78 10.56 -13.79
CA ALA A 165 -6.49 9.85 -12.56
C ALA A 165 -4.99 9.88 -12.26
N LYS A 166 -4.63 10.18 -11.02
CA LYS A 166 -3.27 10.18 -10.52
C LYS A 166 -3.18 9.40 -9.21
N VAL A 167 -2.11 8.67 -9.03
CA VAL A 167 -1.83 7.99 -7.77
C VAL A 167 -1.84 8.98 -6.61
N SER A 168 -2.30 8.54 -5.45
CA SER A 168 -2.47 9.36 -4.22
C SER A 168 -3.63 10.36 -4.25
N GLN A 169 -4.42 10.43 -5.32
CA GLN A 169 -5.67 11.19 -5.26
C GLN A 169 -6.75 10.44 -4.50
N THR A 170 -7.53 11.17 -3.70
CA THR A 170 -8.78 10.67 -3.11
C THR A 170 -9.92 11.15 -3.99
N VAL A 171 -10.64 10.20 -4.58
CA VAL A 171 -11.72 10.42 -5.52
C VAL A 171 -13.04 9.90 -4.94
N HIS A 172 -14.12 10.59 -5.25
CA HIS A 172 -15.47 10.12 -4.94
C HIS A 172 -15.92 9.12 -5.99
N ILE A 173 -16.32 7.92 -5.57
CA ILE A 173 -16.88 6.89 -6.45
C ILE A 173 -18.37 6.77 -6.19
N ARG A 174 -19.11 6.66 -7.27
CA ARG A 174 -20.52 6.30 -7.27
C ARG A 174 -20.77 5.15 -8.24
N HIS A 175 -21.43 4.09 -7.74
CA HIS A 175 -21.87 2.97 -8.54
C HIS A 175 -23.21 2.48 -8.01
N ALA A 176 -24.28 2.69 -8.78
CA ALA A 176 -25.65 2.47 -8.33
C ALA A 176 -25.93 0.96 -8.03
N ILE A 177 -25.51 0.07 -8.91
CA ILE A 177 -25.77 -1.38 -8.76
C ILE A 177 -24.99 -2.00 -7.59
N LEU A 178 -23.73 -1.59 -7.40
CA LEU A 178 -22.88 -2.08 -6.30
C LEU A 178 -23.13 -1.33 -4.99
N GLY A 179 -24.01 -0.33 -4.98
CA GLY A 179 -24.30 0.47 -3.78
C GLY A 179 -23.13 1.31 -3.30
N LEU A 180 -22.13 1.58 -4.15
CA LEU A 180 -20.96 2.37 -3.78
C LEU A 180 -21.29 3.86 -3.80
N ASN A 181 -20.92 4.55 -2.73
CA ASN A 181 -20.99 6.01 -2.62
C ASN A 181 -19.95 6.46 -1.59
N VAL A 182 -18.67 6.34 -1.94
CA VAL A 182 -17.56 6.45 -1.01
C VAL A 182 -16.42 7.28 -1.59
N PHE A 183 -15.61 7.85 -0.70
CA PHE A 183 -14.33 8.44 -1.07
C PHE A 183 -13.23 7.39 -0.92
N VAL A 184 -12.51 7.11 -2.01
CA VAL A 184 -11.46 6.10 -2.04
C VAL A 184 -10.20 6.69 -2.66
N ARG A 185 -9.06 6.23 -2.21
CA ARG A 185 -7.76 6.65 -2.72
C ARG A 185 -7.38 5.85 -3.96
N ILE A 186 -6.82 6.52 -4.94
CA ILE A 186 -6.19 5.92 -6.11
C ILE A 186 -4.80 5.41 -5.70
N VAL A 187 -4.58 4.11 -5.85
CA VAL A 187 -3.33 3.45 -5.45
C VAL A 187 -2.46 3.05 -6.63
N GLU A 188 -3.08 2.82 -7.78
CA GLU A 188 -2.36 2.49 -9.00
C GLU A 188 -3.09 3.06 -10.22
N VAL A 189 -2.33 3.50 -11.21
CA VAL A 189 -2.84 4.00 -12.48
C VAL A 189 -1.93 3.47 -13.60
N THR A 190 -2.53 2.78 -14.56
CA THR A 190 -1.90 2.40 -15.81
C THR A 190 -2.51 3.23 -16.93
N CYS A 191 -1.68 3.93 -17.73
CA CYS A 191 -2.14 4.82 -18.77
C CYS A 191 -1.88 4.23 -20.16
N VAL A 192 -2.90 4.30 -21.03
CA VAL A 192 -2.75 4.05 -22.46
C VAL A 192 -2.68 5.39 -23.17
N ARG A 193 -1.66 5.58 -24.01
CA ARG A 193 -1.45 6.81 -24.78
C ARG A 193 -1.50 6.51 -26.28
N ASP A 194 -1.97 7.47 -27.03
CA ASP A 194 -1.94 7.40 -28.48
C ASP A 194 -0.56 7.83 -29.04
N LYS A 195 -0.46 7.87 -30.38
CA LYS A 195 0.77 8.28 -31.10
C LYS A 195 1.19 9.74 -30.82
N ASP A 196 0.26 10.58 -30.40
CA ASP A 196 0.48 11.99 -30.11
C ASP A 196 0.74 12.21 -28.60
N ASN A 197 0.97 11.11 -27.85
CA ASN A 197 1.20 11.07 -26.40
C ASN A 197 0.02 11.56 -25.54
N VAL A 198 -1.20 11.56 -26.10
CA VAL A 198 -2.42 11.89 -25.39
C VAL A 198 -2.94 10.66 -24.65
N ILE A 199 -3.36 10.80 -23.40
CA ILE A 199 -3.96 9.72 -22.61
C ILE A 199 -5.37 9.45 -23.18
N VAL A 200 -5.60 8.22 -23.64
CA VAL A 200 -6.89 7.78 -24.20
C VAL A 200 -7.70 6.94 -23.22
N SER A 201 -7.04 6.20 -22.35
CA SER A 201 -7.67 5.46 -21.26
C SER A 201 -6.72 5.26 -20.09
N GLN A 202 -7.28 4.96 -18.93
CA GLN A 202 -6.54 4.66 -17.71
C GLN A 202 -7.19 3.49 -17.01
N ASP A 203 -6.38 2.48 -16.65
CA ASP A 203 -6.78 1.45 -15.70
C ASP A 203 -6.43 1.94 -14.31
N VAL A 204 -7.42 1.99 -13.43
CA VAL A 204 -7.31 2.59 -12.11
C VAL A 204 -7.61 1.56 -11.03
N VAL A 205 -6.72 1.44 -10.06
CA VAL A 205 -6.93 0.65 -8.85
C VAL A 205 -7.09 1.58 -7.67
N LEU A 206 -8.13 1.35 -6.90
CA LEU A 206 -8.55 2.15 -5.76
C LEU A 206 -8.54 1.29 -4.51
N GLY A 207 -8.21 1.87 -3.38
CA GLY A 207 -8.20 1.20 -2.08
C GLY A 207 -7.07 1.65 -1.17
N ASP A 208 -7.14 1.23 0.08
CA ASP A 208 -6.12 1.49 1.08
C ASP A 208 -5.09 0.35 1.13
N PHE A 209 -4.26 0.26 0.11
CA PHE A 209 -3.11 -0.63 0.18
C PHE A 209 -2.00 0.03 1.00
N LYS A 210 -1.61 -0.59 2.10
CA LYS A 210 -0.34 -0.26 2.74
C LYS A 210 0.79 -0.55 1.78
N ARG A 211 1.76 0.33 1.75
CA ARG A 211 2.91 0.28 0.82
C ARG A 211 3.72 -1.01 0.91
N SER A 212 3.85 -1.59 2.12
CA SER A 212 4.48 -2.88 2.35
C SER A 212 3.85 -4.03 1.55
N ASP A 213 2.53 -3.97 1.33
CA ASP A 213 1.80 -5.02 0.65
C ASP A 213 2.02 -5.01 -0.85
N ARG A 214 2.12 -3.83 -1.46
CA ARG A 214 2.51 -3.72 -2.88
C ARG A 214 3.90 -4.27 -3.15
N TYR A 215 4.82 -3.97 -2.24
CA TYR A 215 6.18 -4.45 -2.38
C TYR A 215 6.24 -5.97 -2.25
N ARG A 216 5.58 -6.54 -1.26
CA ARG A 216 5.47 -8.00 -1.09
C ARG A 216 4.85 -8.67 -2.32
N LYS A 217 3.78 -8.11 -2.87
CA LYS A 217 3.14 -8.62 -4.09
C LYS A 217 4.10 -8.59 -5.28
N ARG A 218 4.78 -7.47 -5.52
CA ARG A 218 5.78 -7.35 -6.60
C ARG A 218 6.97 -8.28 -6.41
N VAL A 219 7.47 -8.44 -5.20
CA VAL A 219 8.55 -9.38 -4.89
C VAL A 219 8.08 -10.82 -5.08
N SER A 220 6.87 -11.15 -4.65
CA SER A 220 6.26 -12.47 -4.86
C SER A 220 6.04 -12.77 -6.35
N GLU A 221 5.54 -11.81 -7.12
CA GLU A 221 5.36 -11.93 -8.57
C GLU A 221 6.71 -12.07 -9.29
N ALA A 222 7.72 -11.28 -8.90
CA ALA A 222 9.07 -11.38 -9.44
C ALA A 222 9.72 -12.73 -9.09
N ALA A 223 9.57 -13.19 -7.83
CA ALA A 223 10.07 -14.49 -7.40
C ALA A 223 9.38 -15.64 -8.14
N SER A 224 8.07 -15.52 -8.38
CA SER A 224 7.31 -16.52 -9.17
C SER A 224 7.72 -16.52 -10.64
N ALA A 225 7.99 -15.35 -11.22
CA ALA A 225 8.49 -15.22 -12.58
C ALA A 225 9.90 -15.84 -12.74
N VAL A 226 10.79 -15.60 -11.79
CA VAL A 226 12.14 -16.19 -11.76
C VAL A 226 12.08 -17.70 -11.53
N GLY A 227 11.21 -18.18 -10.65
CA GLY A 227 10.97 -19.61 -10.43
C GLY A 227 10.45 -20.31 -11.69
N GLY A 228 9.54 -19.64 -12.42
CA GLY A 228 9.05 -20.13 -13.72
C GLY A 228 10.12 -20.21 -14.81
N LEU A 229 11.08 -19.28 -14.81
CA LEU A 229 12.23 -19.31 -15.74
C LEU A 229 13.23 -20.39 -15.37
N GLY A 230 13.46 -20.66 -14.09
CA GLY A 230 14.31 -21.75 -13.60
C GLY A 230 13.78 -23.13 -13.99
N GLY A 231 12.45 -23.32 -13.94
CA GLY A 231 11.80 -24.54 -14.39
C GLY A 231 11.95 -24.79 -15.90
N LYS A 232 11.94 -23.74 -16.73
CA LYS A 232 12.19 -23.85 -18.17
C LYS A 232 13.65 -24.16 -18.51
N SER A 233 14.60 -23.71 -17.71
CA SER A 233 16.03 -24.04 -17.90
C SER A 233 16.34 -25.51 -17.67
N ASN A 234 15.61 -26.17 -16.77
CA ASN A 234 15.74 -27.61 -16.54
C ASN A 234 15.13 -28.46 -17.68
N PHE A 235 14.16 -27.90 -18.42
CA PHE A 235 13.57 -28.60 -19.57
C PHE A 235 14.55 -28.71 -20.79
N VAL A 236 15.43 -27.72 -20.93
CA VAL A 236 16.43 -27.70 -22.00
C VAL A 236 17.60 -28.65 -21.72
N LYS A 237 17.86 -29.01 -20.46
CA LYS A 237 18.94 -29.96 -20.11
C LYS A 237 18.60 -31.42 -20.35
N ASN A 238 17.33 -31.76 -20.53
CA ASN A 238 16.89 -33.15 -20.75
C ASN A 238 16.74 -33.54 -22.24
N TYR A 239 17.15 -32.66 -23.17
CA TYR A 239 17.16 -32.92 -24.61
C TYR A 239 18.58 -32.90 -25.20
N LYS A 240 19.55 -33.46 -24.49
CA LYS A 240 20.86 -33.84 -25.08
C LYS A 240 21.15 -35.30 -24.88
#